data_1fde53b5e26590700fed1fc8c5b9ded6
#
_entry.id   1fde53b5e26590700fed1fc8c5b9ded6
#
_cell.length_a   1.000
_cell.length_b   1.000
_cell.length_c   1.000
_cell.angle_alpha   90.00
_cell.angle_beta   90.00
_cell.angle_gamma   90.00
#
_symmetry.space_group_name_H-M   'P 1'
#
loop_
_entity.id
_entity.type
_entity.pdbx_description
1 polymer ?
#
loop_
_entity_poly.entity_id
_entity_poly.type
_entity_poly.pdbx_seq_one_letter_code
_entity_poly.pdbx_strand_id
1 'polypeptide(L)'
;MGKFEEALEKYANYVVKKAKENLAKGGKYGSYNKSGALSSSLSYKINKGKVSFLSDNYGVFLDKGVKGAKSTYPESRTSPHKYTTKMPPSSVFDKWTIKSGIAPRDKKGRFIKRKSLNFLIARSIYRKGIRATMFFTKPFEDALPLFEDDILEGFLEDNLNLEE
;
A
#
# COMPACT_ATOMS: atom_id res chain seq x y z
N MET A 1 29.69 -7.99 -4.88
CA MET A 1 28.53 -8.01 -3.95
C MET A 1 28.63 -9.31 -3.20
N GLY A 2 28.50 -9.28 -1.88
CA GLY A 2 28.56 -10.49 -1.06
C GLY A 2 27.31 -11.37 -1.22
N LYS A 3 27.40 -12.63 -0.87
CA LYS A 3 26.28 -13.58 -0.97
C LYS A 3 25.10 -13.16 -0.09
N PHE A 4 25.38 -12.55 1.05
CA PHE A 4 24.37 -11.96 1.92
C PHE A 4 23.57 -10.85 1.22
N GLU A 5 24.26 -9.92 0.54
CA GLU A 5 23.57 -8.87 -0.20
C GLU A 5 22.77 -9.40 -1.38
N GLU A 6 23.26 -10.45 -2.06
CA GLU A 6 22.53 -11.12 -3.14
C GLU A 6 21.23 -11.78 -2.63
N ALA A 7 21.27 -12.42 -1.46
CA ALA A 7 20.10 -13.03 -0.84
C ALA A 7 19.08 -11.95 -0.42
N LEU A 8 19.54 -10.84 0.14
CA LEU A 8 18.69 -9.69 0.48
C LEU A 8 18.06 -9.06 -0.77
N GLU A 9 18.80 -9.00 -1.88
CA GLU A 9 18.28 -8.48 -3.15
C GLU A 9 17.18 -9.38 -3.72
N LYS A 10 17.36 -10.70 -3.72
CA LYS A 10 16.33 -11.66 -4.13
C LYS A 10 15.05 -11.50 -3.30
N TYR A 11 15.20 -11.43 -1.97
CA TYR A 11 14.08 -11.18 -1.06
C TYR A 11 13.37 -9.87 -1.39
N ALA A 12 14.09 -8.76 -1.48
CA ALA A 12 13.52 -7.44 -1.73
C ALA A 12 12.81 -7.37 -3.08
N ASN A 13 13.40 -7.93 -4.13
CA ASN A 13 12.78 -8.06 -5.46
C ASN A 13 11.47 -8.83 -5.41
N TYR A 14 11.45 -9.96 -4.70
CA TYR A 14 10.25 -10.78 -4.54
C TYR A 14 9.13 -9.99 -3.87
N VAL A 15 9.43 -9.32 -2.74
CA VAL A 15 8.44 -8.52 -1.99
C VAL A 15 7.86 -7.40 -2.87
N VAL A 16 8.71 -6.62 -3.55
CA VAL A 16 8.26 -5.52 -4.41
C VAL A 16 7.43 -6.04 -5.58
N LYS A 17 7.84 -7.14 -6.21
CA LYS A 17 7.08 -7.77 -7.29
C LYS A 17 5.70 -8.20 -6.83
N LYS A 18 5.61 -8.90 -5.70
CA LYS A 18 4.33 -9.36 -5.13
C LYS A 18 3.43 -8.20 -4.70
N ALA A 19 4.00 -7.16 -4.11
CA ALA A 19 3.25 -5.95 -3.76
C ALA A 19 2.65 -5.28 -5.00
N LYS A 20 3.40 -5.17 -6.10
CA LYS A 20 2.91 -4.64 -7.38
C LYS A 20 1.80 -5.52 -7.98
N GLU A 21 1.94 -6.83 -7.92
CA GLU A 21 0.89 -7.78 -8.35
C GLU A 21 -0.40 -7.59 -7.54
N ASN A 22 -0.28 -7.43 -6.22
CA ASN A 22 -1.44 -7.20 -5.35
C ASN A 22 -2.13 -5.87 -5.65
N LEU A 23 -1.38 -4.81 -5.91
CA LEU A 23 -1.94 -3.53 -6.34
C LEU A 23 -2.70 -3.65 -7.67
N ALA A 24 -2.18 -4.41 -8.62
CA ALA A 24 -2.82 -4.63 -9.92
C ALA A 24 -4.10 -5.45 -9.80
N LYS A 25 -4.13 -6.48 -8.96
CA LYS A 25 -5.34 -7.30 -8.70
C LYS A 25 -6.45 -6.45 -8.10
N GLY A 26 -6.11 -5.56 -7.17
CA GLY A 26 -7.08 -4.70 -6.51
C GLY A 26 -8.09 -5.46 -5.67
N GLY A 27 -9.24 -4.83 -5.44
CA GLY A 27 -10.34 -5.36 -4.65
C GLY A 27 -11.66 -5.39 -5.42
N LYS A 28 -12.76 -5.50 -4.69
CA LYS A 28 -14.13 -5.56 -5.23
C LYS A 28 -14.47 -4.48 -6.27
N TYR A 29 -13.83 -3.31 -6.14
CA TYR A 29 -14.10 -2.15 -7.00
C TYR A 29 -13.00 -1.89 -8.04
N GLY A 30 -12.17 -2.88 -8.33
CA GLY A 30 -11.10 -2.82 -9.33
C GLY A 30 -9.71 -2.59 -8.74
N SER A 31 -8.76 -2.33 -9.61
CA SER A 31 -7.35 -2.13 -9.23
C SER A 31 -7.16 -0.94 -8.28
N TYR A 32 -6.35 -1.12 -7.26
CA TYR A 32 -5.87 -0.03 -6.40
C TYR A 32 -4.83 0.87 -7.09
N ASN A 33 -4.32 0.45 -8.22
CA ASN A 33 -3.24 1.10 -8.96
C ASN A 33 -3.74 1.78 -10.25
N LYS A 34 -4.86 2.48 -10.20
CA LYS A 34 -5.49 3.10 -11.39
C LYS A 34 -4.60 4.09 -12.14
N SER A 35 -3.75 4.83 -11.43
CA SER A 35 -2.81 5.78 -12.03
C SER A 35 -1.44 5.19 -12.34
N GLY A 36 -1.12 4.03 -11.78
CA GLY A 36 0.21 3.43 -11.84
C GLY A 36 1.26 4.11 -10.94
N ALA A 37 0.94 5.25 -10.36
CA ALA A 37 1.89 6.05 -9.59
C ALA A 37 2.45 5.29 -8.37
N LEU A 38 1.58 4.68 -7.56
CA LEU A 38 2.01 3.93 -6.38
C LEU A 38 2.89 2.73 -6.74
N SER A 39 2.49 1.95 -7.75
CA SER A 39 3.28 0.81 -8.23
C SER A 39 4.66 1.25 -8.75
N SER A 40 4.71 2.38 -9.46
CA SER A 40 5.98 2.94 -9.98
C SER A 40 6.88 3.46 -8.86
N SER A 41 6.32 3.95 -7.76
CA SER A 41 7.07 4.45 -6.60
C SER A 41 7.65 3.34 -5.73
N LEU A 42 7.09 2.11 -5.81
CA LEU A 42 7.58 0.97 -5.04
C LEU A 42 8.98 0.55 -5.51
N SER A 43 9.93 0.69 -4.61
CA SER A 43 11.33 0.32 -4.81
C SER A 43 11.98 -0.11 -3.50
N TYR A 44 13.23 -0.53 -3.55
CA TYR A 44 14.02 -0.82 -2.36
C TYR A 44 15.45 -0.31 -2.52
N LYS A 45 16.12 -0.18 -1.40
CA LYS A 45 17.57 0.10 -1.32
C LYS A 45 18.20 -0.84 -0.31
N ILE A 46 19.38 -1.34 -0.64
CA ILE A 46 20.20 -2.14 0.26
C ILE A 46 21.42 -1.31 0.64
N ASN A 47 21.69 -1.19 1.91
CA ASN A 47 22.84 -0.48 2.42
C ASN A 47 23.33 -1.14 3.72
N LYS A 48 24.57 -1.63 3.72
CA LYS A 48 25.21 -2.26 4.86
C LYS A 48 24.36 -3.37 5.50
N GLY A 49 23.85 -4.29 4.69
CA GLY A 49 23.02 -5.41 5.17
C GLY A 49 21.59 -5.04 5.59
N LYS A 50 21.17 -3.82 5.32
CA LYS A 50 19.81 -3.33 5.61
C LYS A 50 19.02 -3.10 4.34
N VAL A 51 17.87 -3.75 4.24
CA VAL A 51 16.88 -3.47 3.18
C VAL A 51 15.93 -2.36 3.63
N SER A 52 15.77 -1.35 2.80
CA SER A 52 14.78 -0.28 2.99
C SER A 52 13.83 -0.24 1.81
N PHE A 53 12.55 -0.44 2.07
CA PHE A 53 11.51 -0.32 1.05
C PHE A 53 10.99 1.12 0.99
N LEU A 54 10.75 1.59 -0.22
CA LEU A 54 10.37 2.96 -0.53
C LEU A 54 9.05 2.95 -1.30
N SER A 55 8.16 3.86 -0.96
CA SER A 55 6.91 4.11 -1.69
C SER A 55 6.46 5.55 -1.48
N ASP A 56 5.51 6.01 -2.28
CA ASP A 56 4.78 7.24 -1.99
C ASP A 56 4.07 7.13 -0.63
N ASN A 57 3.94 8.25 0.08
CA ASN A 57 3.31 8.33 1.40
C ASN A 57 1.89 7.74 1.45
N TYR A 58 1.17 7.81 0.34
CA TYR A 58 -0.16 7.23 0.21
C TYR A 58 -0.16 5.70 0.38
N GLY A 59 0.92 5.03 0.02
CA GLY A 59 1.05 3.57 0.11
C GLY A 59 0.84 3.03 1.51
N VAL A 60 1.32 3.73 2.53
CA VAL A 60 1.17 3.32 3.94
C VAL A 60 -0.31 3.29 4.36
N PHE A 61 -1.08 4.30 3.96
CA PHE A 61 -2.50 4.37 4.27
C PHE A 61 -3.32 3.32 3.53
N LEU A 62 -2.94 2.99 2.30
CA LEU A 62 -3.58 1.93 1.53
C LEU A 62 -3.25 0.55 2.11
N ASP A 63 -2.02 0.32 2.51
CA ASP A 63 -1.56 -0.95 3.10
C ASP A 63 -2.21 -1.21 4.46
N LYS A 64 -2.05 -0.29 5.40
CA LYS A 64 -2.52 -0.39 6.79
C LYS A 64 -3.99 0.02 6.99
N GLY A 65 -4.54 0.76 6.05
CA GLY A 65 -5.86 1.39 6.20
C GLY A 65 -5.84 2.58 7.16
N VAL A 66 -7.02 3.16 7.37
CA VAL A 66 -7.24 4.26 8.32
C VAL A 66 -8.56 4.01 9.05
N LYS A 67 -8.56 4.14 10.35
CA LYS A 67 -9.79 4.04 11.16
C LYS A 67 -10.68 5.27 10.92
N GLY A 68 -11.97 5.05 10.78
CA GLY A 68 -12.92 6.14 10.66
C GLY A 68 -13.22 6.85 11.99
N ALA A 69 -13.77 8.06 11.89
CA ALA A 69 -14.16 8.84 13.07
C ALA A 69 -15.40 8.27 13.76
N LYS A 70 -16.28 7.59 13.03
CA LYS A 70 -17.54 7.00 13.54
C LYS A 70 -17.52 5.48 13.58
N SER A 71 -16.95 4.86 12.58
CA SER A 71 -16.82 3.40 12.47
C SER A 71 -15.49 3.01 11.86
N THR A 72 -15.14 1.75 11.92
CA THR A 72 -13.86 1.25 11.38
C THR A 72 -14.12 -0.08 10.68
N TYR A 73 -13.58 -0.24 9.48
CA TYR A 73 -13.61 -1.52 8.78
C TYR A 73 -12.83 -2.57 9.57
N PRO A 74 -13.29 -3.84 9.60
CA PRO A 74 -12.60 -4.91 10.32
C PRO A 74 -11.12 -5.01 9.98
N GLU A 75 -10.79 -4.87 8.71
CA GLU A 75 -9.42 -4.96 8.17
C GLU A 75 -8.50 -3.83 8.67
N SER A 76 -9.08 -2.71 9.10
CA SER A 76 -8.34 -1.52 9.56
C SER A 76 -8.31 -1.36 11.08
N ARG A 77 -8.80 -2.34 11.84
CA ARG A 77 -8.85 -2.25 13.32
C ARG A 77 -7.48 -2.10 13.96
N THR A 78 -6.46 -2.70 13.37
CA THR A 78 -5.08 -2.64 13.87
C THR A 78 -4.28 -1.47 13.30
N SER A 79 -4.87 -0.66 12.43
CA SER A 79 -4.19 0.49 11.84
C SER A 79 -3.76 1.50 12.91
N PRO A 80 -2.53 2.04 12.82
CA PRO A 80 -2.10 3.15 13.66
C PRO A 80 -2.72 4.49 13.26
N HIS A 81 -3.34 4.56 12.08
CA HIS A 81 -3.92 5.78 11.53
C HIS A 81 -5.41 5.88 11.83
N LYS A 82 -5.88 7.07 12.20
CA LYS A 82 -7.29 7.33 12.53
C LYS A 82 -7.68 8.75 12.13
N TYR A 83 -8.87 8.88 11.56
CA TYR A 83 -9.52 10.20 11.43
C TYR A 83 -10.08 10.64 12.78
N THR A 84 -9.80 11.86 13.17
CA THR A 84 -10.28 12.44 14.44
C THR A 84 -11.19 13.64 14.20
N THR A 85 -10.62 14.82 13.96
CA THR A 85 -11.34 16.09 13.84
C THR A 85 -11.41 16.61 12.41
N LYS A 86 -10.46 16.25 11.55
CA LYS A 86 -10.37 16.78 10.18
C LYS A 86 -10.80 15.74 9.15
N MET A 87 -11.76 16.12 8.33
CA MET A 87 -12.15 15.39 7.14
C MET A 87 -11.13 15.64 6.00
N PRO A 88 -10.82 14.65 5.16
CA PRO A 88 -9.96 14.90 3.99
C PRO A 88 -10.59 15.95 3.09
N PRO A 89 -9.78 16.85 2.47
CA PRO A 89 -10.31 17.83 1.52
C PRO A 89 -11.01 17.15 0.34
N SER A 90 -12.20 17.59 0.00
CA SER A 90 -12.99 17.00 -1.09
C SER A 90 -12.30 17.12 -2.47
N SER A 91 -11.48 18.15 -2.65
CA SER A 91 -10.73 18.38 -3.89
C SER A 91 -9.73 17.27 -4.24
N VAL A 92 -9.21 16.53 -3.28
CA VAL A 92 -8.25 15.44 -3.54
C VAL A 92 -8.89 14.29 -4.34
N PHE A 93 -10.21 14.16 -4.32
CA PHE A 93 -10.95 13.13 -5.04
C PHE A 93 -11.31 13.50 -6.48
N ASP A 94 -11.03 14.73 -6.92
CA ASP A 94 -11.48 15.24 -8.22
C ASP A 94 -10.90 14.42 -9.39
N LYS A 95 -9.59 14.25 -9.41
CA LYS A 95 -8.92 13.42 -10.43
C LYS A 95 -9.35 11.96 -10.38
N TRP A 96 -9.56 11.42 -9.18
CA TRP A 96 -9.97 10.03 -8.99
C TRP A 96 -11.39 9.78 -9.48
N THR A 97 -12.33 10.66 -9.20
CA THR A 97 -13.71 10.54 -9.67
C THR A 97 -13.81 10.61 -11.19
N ILE A 98 -12.99 11.46 -11.82
CA ILE A 98 -12.91 11.55 -13.29
C ILE A 98 -12.37 10.23 -13.87
N LYS A 99 -11.23 9.77 -13.39
CA LYS A 99 -10.59 8.52 -13.87
C LYS A 99 -11.46 7.28 -13.62
N SER A 100 -12.24 7.29 -12.56
CA SER A 100 -13.12 6.17 -12.21
C SER A 100 -14.44 6.17 -13.01
N GLY A 101 -14.71 7.20 -13.82
CA GLY A 101 -15.92 7.31 -14.60
C GLY A 101 -17.19 7.35 -13.76
N ILE A 102 -17.11 7.81 -12.51
CA ILE A 102 -18.26 7.83 -11.60
C ILE A 102 -19.15 9.01 -11.96
N ALA A 103 -20.36 8.69 -12.40
CA ALA A 103 -21.42 9.66 -12.74
C ALA A 103 -22.69 9.34 -11.96
N PRO A 104 -22.74 9.63 -10.65
CA PRO A 104 -23.88 9.26 -9.82
C PRO A 104 -25.12 10.08 -10.16
N ARG A 105 -26.27 9.47 -9.95
CA ARG A 105 -27.57 10.12 -10.12
C ARG A 105 -28.29 10.19 -8.78
N ASP A 106 -29.10 11.22 -8.60
CA ASP A 106 -30.01 11.34 -7.46
C ASP A 106 -31.22 10.39 -7.60
N LYS A 107 -32.08 10.35 -6.60
CA LYS A 107 -33.30 9.52 -6.63
C LYS A 107 -34.25 9.87 -7.77
N LYS A 108 -34.13 11.05 -8.38
CA LYS A 108 -34.90 11.53 -9.53
C LYS A 108 -34.19 11.29 -10.86
N GLY A 109 -33.07 10.56 -10.86
CA GLY A 109 -32.31 10.24 -12.07
C GLY A 109 -31.42 11.38 -12.61
N ARG A 110 -31.29 12.51 -11.90
CA ARG A 110 -30.47 13.66 -12.30
C ARG A 110 -29.04 13.47 -11.87
N PHE A 111 -28.07 13.93 -12.69
CA PHE A 111 -26.65 13.87 -12.34
C PHE A 111 -26.34 14.72 -11.10
N ILE A 112 -25.58 14.15 -10.18
CA ILE A 112 -25.02 14.86 -9.03
C ILE A 112 -23.78 15.63 -9.48
N LYS A 113 -23.67 16.90 -9.09
CA LYS A 113 -22.47 17.72 -9.38
C LYS A 113 -21.22 17.05 -8.77
N ARG A 114 -20.11 17.04 -9.51
CA ARG A 114 -18.83 16.45 -9.07
C ARG A 114 -18.37 16.96 -7.70
N LYS A 115 -18.47 18.26 -7.46
CA LYS A 115 -18.13 18.86 -6.17
C LYS A 115 -18.92 18.26 -5.02
N SER A 116 -20.22 18.03 -5.21
CA SER A 116 -21.08 17.36 -4.22
C SER A 116 -20.71 15.89 -4.03
N LEU A 117 -20.41 15.19 -5.12
CA LEU A 117 -19.92 13.82 -5.07
C LEU A 117 -18.61 13.71 -4.28
N ASN A 118 -17.63 14.57 -4.58
CA ASN A 118 -16.34 14.58 -3.90
C ASN A 118 -16.50 14.84 -2.39
N PHE A 119 -17.44 15.74 -2.02
CA PHE A 119 -17.77 15.97 -0.62
C PHE A 119 -18.38 14.72 0.06
N LEU A 120 -19.29 14.03 -0.60
CA LEU A 120 -19.90 12.80 -0.09
C LEU A 120 -18.85 11.70 0.09
N ILE A 121 -17.91 11.57 -0.83
CA ILE A 121 -16.80 10.62 -0.74
C ILE A 121 -15.91 10.97 0.46
N ALA A 122 -15.48 12.23 0.56
CA ALA A 122 -14.67 12.71 1.68
C ALA A 122 -15.33 12.47 3.03
N ARG A 123 -16.64 12.75 3.14
CA ARG A 123 -17.44 12.50 4.34
C ARG A 123 -17.54 11.01 4.67
N SER A 124 -17.73 10.17 3.65
CA SER A 124 -17.80 8.71 3.85
C SER A 124 -16.46 8.17 4.37
N ILE A 125 -15.35 8.59 3.76
CA ILE A 125 -13.99 8.21 4.18
C ILE A 125 -13.70 8.69 5.60
N TYR A 126 -14.04 9.92 5.93
CA TYR A 126 -13.88 10.44 7.28
C TYR A 126 -14.64 9.59 8.32
N ARG A 127 -15.88 9.23 8.03
CA ARG A 127 -16.74 8.51 8.97
C ARG A 127 -16.37 7.03 9.11
N LYS A 128 -16.05 6.36 7.99
CA LYS A 128 -15.84 4.90 7.92
C LYS A 128 -14.38 4.50 7.87
N GLY A 129 -13.48 5.43 7.49
CA GLY A 129 -12.08 5.14 7.27
C GLY A 129 -11.77 4.57 5.89
N ILE A 130 -10.56 4.04 5.77
CA ILE A 130 -10.04 3.38 4.57
C ILE A 130 -9.74 1.93 4.94
N ARG A 131 -10.17 0.98 4.11
CA ARG A 131 -9.87 -0.45 4.31
C ARG A 131 -8.38 -0.71 4.13
N ALA A 132 -7.80 -1.48 5.04
CA ALA A 132 -6.45 -2.02 4.86
C ALA A 132 -6.46 -3.05 3.72
N THR A 133 -5.51 -2.93 2.82
CA THR A 133 -5.37 -3.88 1.70
C THR A 133 -4.27 -4.90 1.94
N MET A 134 -3.32 -4.58 2.82
CA MET A 134 -2.13 -5.40 3.13
C MET A 134 -1.33 -5.76 1.87
N PHE A 135 -1.37 -4.90 0.85
CA PHE A 135 -0.74 -5.18 -0.45
C PHE A 135 0.77 -5.35 -0.35
N PHE A 136 1.39 -4.69 0.62
CA PHE A 136 2.82 -4.74 0.91
C PHE A 136 3.13 -5.59 2.15
N THR A 137 2.41 -5.37 3.25
CA THR A 137 2.67 -6.07 4.53
C THR A 137 2.58 -7.58 4.38
N LYS A 138 1.54 -8.07 3.69
CA LYS A 138 1.38 -9.52 3.50
C LYS A 138 2.51 -10.16 2.69
N PRO A 139 2.90 -9.65 1.50
CA PRO A 139 4.08 -10.18 0.80
C PRO A 139 5.37 -10.09 1.60
N PHE A 140 5.55 -9.03 2.38
CA PHE A 140 6.72 -8.86 3.23
C PHE A 140 6.82 -9.95 4.29
N GLU A 141 5.72 -10.24 5.00
CA GLU A 141 5.66 -11.28 6.03
C GLU A 141 5.74 -12.68 5.44
N ASP A 142 5.02 -12.95 4.33
CA ASP A 142 4.99 -14.27 3.68
C ASP A 142 6.34 -14.62 3.01
N ALA A 143 7.10 -13.64 2.57
CA ALA A 143 8.39 -13.85 1.93
C ALA A 143 9.51 -14.21 2.91
N LEU A 144 9.46 -13.70 4.14
CA LEU A 144 10.56 -13.86 5.09
C LEU A 144 10.93 -15.35 5.32
N PRO A 145 9.99 -16.24 5.61
CA PRO A 145 10.30 -17.67 5.77
C PRO A 145 10.85 -18.34 4.50
N LEU A 146 10.54 -17.80 3.31
CA LEU A 146 10.99 -18.36 2.03
C LEU A 146 12.46 -18.04 1.74
N PHE A 147 13.01 -16.98 2.31
CA PHE A 147 14.37 -16.50 2.07
C PHE A 147 15.26 -16.52 3.29
N GLU A 148 14.74 -16.97 4.45
CA GLU A 148 15.47 -16.99 5.72
C GLU A 148 16.75 -17.81 5.63
N ASP A 149 16.68 -19.01 5.07
CA ASP A 149 17.82 -19.91 4.92
C ASP A 149 18.89 -19.30 3.99
N ASP A 150 18.50 -18.79 2.83
CA ASP A 150 19.40 -18.15 1.86
C ASP A 150 20.11 -16.93 2.46
N ILE A 151 19.36 -16.12 3.24
CA ILE A 151 19.88 -14.93 3.92
C ILE A 151 20.88 -15.32 5.00
N LEU A 152 20.56 -16.34 5.79
CA LEU A 152 21.43 -16.85 6.85
C LEU A 152 22.70 -17.47 6.27
N GLU A 153 22.58 -18.33 5.26
CA GLU A 153 23.71 -18.95 4.58
C GLU A 153 24.64 -17.90 3.97
N GLY A 154 24.08 -16.92 3.24
CA GLY A 154 24.87 -15.83 2.67
C GLY A 154 25.59 -15.01 3.72
N PHE A 155 24.94 -14.73 4.87
CA PHE A 155 25.56 -14.02 5.98
C PHE A 155 26.72 -14.81 6.59
N LEU A 156 26.57 -16.11 6.81
CA LEU A 156 27.62 -16.97 7.35
C LEU A 156 28.81 -17.08 6.41
N GLU A 157 28.57 -17.30 5.12
CA GLU A 157 29.64 -17.40 4.13
C GLU A 157 30.47 -16.11 4.01
N ASP A 158 29.81 -14.95 3.95
CA ASP A 158 30.51 -13.66 3.84
C ASP A 158 31.33 -13.33 5.10
N ASN A 159 30.93 -13.82 6.28
CA ASN A 159 31.67 -13.57 7.53
C ASN A 159 32.74 -14.64 7.83
N LEU A 160 32.50 -15.90 7.43
CA LEU A 160 33.51 -16.96 7.62
C LEU A 160 34.70 -16.83 6.65
N ASN A 161 34.46 -16.32 5.43
CA ASN A 161 35.52 -16.11 4.44
C ASN A 161 36.40 -14.87 4.72
N LEU A 162 36.07 -14.08 5.76
CA LEU A 162 36.90 -12.96 6.22
C LEU A 162 37.97 -13.37 7.27
N GLU A 163 37.96 -14.66 7.70
CA GLU A 163 38.90 -15.19 8.68
C GLU A 163 40.09 -15.97 8.06
N GLU A 164 40.14 -16.08 6.73
CA GLU A 164 41.31 -16.60 5.97
C GLU A 164 42.17 -15.45 5.39
#